data_13bdfb731d6f5ccb1330d2e8cb798d88
#
_entry.id   13bdfb731d6f5ccb1330d2e8cb798d88
#
_cell.length_a   1.000
_cell.length_b   1.000
_cell.length_c   1.000
_cell.angle_alpha   90.00
_cell.angle_beta   90.00
_cell.angle_gamma   90.00
#
_symmetry.space_group_name_H-M   'P 1'
#
loop_
_entity.id
_entity.type
_entity.pdbx_description
1 polymer ?
#
loop_
_entity_poly.entity_id
_entity_poly.type
_entity_poly.pdbx_seq_one_letter_code
_entity_poly.pdbx_strand_id
1 'polypeptide(L)'
;CNGREIICLTRDRGTGYNEFGITEDSPNNVESAVYWRNFRINEKFGCRIGTIMKAQNEVIKYAQTQIGSGELDFDTITEGFVYQVSLAANDFLLDISSIPVIDITKEYWHQSLQNDTSVAGHNFYLVSYANMWSMNAASVVFFNTELVKELKLEKSPYELVASNEWTFETMDRMNRQAYSDLDADGKASVADRFGSVSTYAACETMFVGMGGRLTTKNKDTDIPELSLFSDKTYDIYTKIIDF
;
A
#
# COMPACT_ATOMS: atom_id res chain seq x y z
N CYS A 1 -25.84 -14.88 10.81
CA CYS A 1 -25.86 -13.39 11.01
C CYS A 1 -27.27 -12.81 11.18
N ASN A 2 -28.34 -13.57 10.90
CA ASN A 2 -29.75 -13.19 11.13
C ASN A 2 -30.12 -11.77 10.61
N GLY A 3 -29.68 -11.40 9.43
CA GLY A 3 -29.96 -10.11 8.82
C GLY A 3 -29.11 -8.94 9.35
N ARG A 4 -28.12 -9.20 10.20
CA ARG A 4 -27.21 -8.16 10.71
C ARG A 4 -26.48 -7.46 9.57
N GLU A 5 -26.34 -6.18 9.69
CA GLU A 5 -25.44 -5.38 8.87
C GLU A 5 -24.06 -5.27 9.55
N ILE A 6 -23.02 -5.53 8.80
CA ILE A 6 -21.62 -5.36 9.24
C ILE A 6 -21.15 -4.06 8.63
N ILE A 7 -20.85 -3.08 9.47
CA ILE A 7 -20.49 -1.74 9.06
C ILE A 7 -18.96 -1.58 9.05
N CYS A 8 -18.41 -1.20 7.89
CA CYS A 8 -17.02 -0.85 7.75
C CYS A 8 -16.84 0.68 7.76
N LEU A 9 -16.12 1.20 8.75
CA LEU A 9 -15.66 2.60 8.74
C LEU A 9 -14.46 2.72 7.80
N THR A 10 -14.57 3.58 6.79
CA THR A 10 -13.54 3.73 5.76
C THR A 10 -13.39 5.18 5.32
N ARG A 11 -12.28 5.45 4.64
CA ARG A 11 -12.06 6.74 3.99
C ARG A 11 -12.90 6.85 2.72
N ASP A 12 -13.51 8.04 2.52
CA ASP A 12 -14.06 8.41 1.22
C ASP A 12 -12.91 8.63 0.22
N ARG A 13 -12.81 7.76 -0.77
CA ARG A 13 -11.81 7.81 -1.84
C ARG A 13 -12.40 8.27 -3.16
N GLY A 14 -13.68 8.67 -3.15
CA GLY A 14 -14.42 9.03 -4.34
C GLY A 14 -15.00 7.84 -5.11
N THR A 15 -15.58 8.14 -6.25
CA THR A 15 -16.26 7.14 -7.10
C THR A 15 -15.29 6.07 -7.60
N GLY A 16 -15.71 4.82 -7.56
CA GLY A 16 -14.93 3.67 -8.04
C GLY A 16 -13.94 3.08 -7.02
N TYR A 17 -13.87 3.63 -5.81
CA TYR A 17 -12.96 3.17 -4.76
C TYR A 17 -13.66 2.67 -3.51
N ASN A 18 -14.98 2.49 -3.54
CA ASN A 18 -15.71 1.91 -2.41
C ASN A 18 -15.52 0.37 -2.40
N GLU A 19 -14.68 -0.10 -1.47
CA GLU A 19 -14.35 -1.53 -1.36
C GLU A 19 -15.44 -2.37 -0.71
N PHE A 20 -16.43 -1.76 -0.05
CA PHE A 20 -17.37 -2.50 0.79
C PHE A 20 -18.85 -2.15 0.58
N GLY A 21 -19.22 -0.89 0.52
CA GLY A 21 -20.59 -0.42 0.63
C GLY A 21 -21.37 -0.32 -0.69
N ILE A 22 -21.06 -1.13 -1.69
CA ILE A 22 -21.80 -1.15 -2.96
C ILE A 22 -23.07 -1.97 -2.77
N THR A 23 -24.24 -1.33 -2.95
CA THR A 23 -25.57 -1.91 -2.73
C THR A 23 -26.32 -2.22 -4.01
N GLU A 24 -25.89 -1.67 -5.15
CA GLU A 24 -26.49 -1.86 -6.47
C GLU A 24 -25.43 -2.27 -7.49
N ASP A 25 -25.80 -3.06 -8.47
CA ASP A 25 -24.89 -3.44 -9.56
C ASP A 25 -24.56 -2.20 -10.42
N SER A 26 -23.31 -2.11 -10.84
CA SER A 26 -22.76 -0.94 -11.52
C SER A 26 -22.16 -1.33 -12.87
N PRO A 27 -22.16 -0.45 -13.89
CA PRO A 27 -21.41 -0.65 -15.11
C PRO A 27 -19.89 -0.61 -14.91
N ASN A 28 -19.41 -0.15 -13.76
CA ASN A 28 -18.01 -0.23 -13.36
C ASN A 28 -17.68 -1.65 -12.91
N ASN A 29 -16.72 -2.31 -13.56
CA ASN A 29 -16.38 -3.70 -13.28
C ASN A 29 -15.95 -3.95 -11.84
N VAL A 30 -15.29 -2.99 -11.19
CA VAL A 30 -14.83 -3.11 -9.80
C VAL A 30 -16.01 -3.03 -8.85
N GLU A 31 -16.87 -2.03 -9.02
CA GLU A 31 -18.08 -1.87 -8.20
C GLU A 31 -19.03 -3.05 -8.37
N SER A 32 -19.22 -3.53 -9.61
CA SER A 32 -19.99 -4.74 -9.89
C SER A 32 -19.41 -5.96 -9.17
N ALA A 33 -18.10 -6.14 -9.18
CA ALA A 33 -17.46 -7.24 -8.46
C ALA A 33 -17.67 -7.16 -6.94
N VAL A 34 -17.63 -5.95 -6.36
CA VAL A 34 -17.93 -5.69 -4.94
C VAL A 34 -19.39 -6.01 -4.64
N TYR A 35 -20.33 -5.54 -5.47
CA TYR A 35 -21.75 -5.85 -5.35
C TYR A 35 -21.99 -7.36 -5.33
N TRP A 36 -21.47 -8.09 -6.32
CA TRP A 36 -21.67 -9.54 -6.41
C TRP A 36 -20.98 -10.31 -5.27
N ARG A 37 -19.86 -9.82 -4.75
CA ARG A 37 -19.26 -10.35 -3.52
C ARG A 37 -20.21 -10.19 -2.33
N ASN A 38 -20.74 -8.98 -2.13
CA ASN A 38 -21.64 -8.67 -1.03
C ASN A 38 -22.96 -9.46 -1.14
N PHE A 39 -23.49 -9.59 -2.35
CA PHE A 39 -24.66 -10.42 -2.63
C PHE A 39 -24.43 -11.88 -2.20
N ARG A 40 -23.32 -12.48 -2.64
CA ARG A 40 -22.97 -13.86 -2.23
C ARG A 40 -22.77 -14.03 -0.74
N ILE A 41 -22.23 -13.02 -0.06
CA ILE A 41 -22.07 -13.02 1.40
C ILE A 41 -23.45 -13.02 2.06
N ASN A 42 -24.37 -12.18 1.59
CA ASN A 42 -25.72 -12.13 2.11
C ASN A 42 -26.46 -13.47 1.91
N GLU A 43 -26.42 -14.04 0.71
CA GLU A 43 -27.03 -15.35 0.40
C GLU A 43 -26.47 -16.47 1.29
N LYS A 44 -25.15 -16.48 1.50
CA LYS A 44 -24.48 -17.55 2.23
C LYS A 44 -24.61 -17.43 3.75
N PHE A 45 -24.54 -16.22 4.28
CA PHE A 45 -24.41 -15.97 5.72
C PHE A 45 -25.58 -15.17 6.31
N GLY A 46 -26.48 -14.64 5.49
CA GLY A 46 -27.59 -13.81 5.93
C GLY A 46 -27.12 -12.51 6.60
N CYS A 47 -26.03 -11.91 6.12
CA CYS A 47 -25.54 -10.61 6.61
C CYS A 47 -25.27 -9.65 5.45
N ARG A 48 -25.49 -8.36 5.71
CA ARG A 48 -25.22 -7.29 4.76
C ARG A 48 -23.92 -6.59 5.13
N ILE A 49 -23.27 -5.99 4.14
CA ILE A 49 -22.09 -5.16 4.36
C ILE A 49 -22.45 -3.72 4.02
N GLY A 50 -22.30 -2.87 5.03
CA GLY A 50 -22.47 -1.43 4.91
C GLY A 50 -21.17 -0.66 5.15
N THR A 51 -21.19 0.65 4.90
CA THR A 51 -20.03 1.52 5.16
C THR A 51 -20.45 2.84 5.78
N ILE A 52 -19.57 3.34 6.66
CA ILE A 52 -19.53 4.74 7.07
C ILE A 52 -18.28 5.33 6.43
N MET A 53 -18.45 6.32 5.54
CA MET A 53 -17.35 6.99 4.86
C MET A 53 -17.07 8.34 5.51
N LYS A 54 -15.79 8.64 5.75
CA LYS A 54 -15.31 9.92 6.30
C LYS A 54 -14.15 10.44 5.47
N ALA A 55 -13.89 11.74 5.54
CA ALA A 55 -12.68 12.30 4.99
C ALA A 55 -11.43 11.67 5.66
N GLN A 56 -10.31 11.59 4.94
CA GLN A 56 -9.09 10.92 5.42
C GLN A 56 -8.66 11.34 6.83
N ASN A 57 -8.70 12.64 7.10
CA ASN A 57 -8.31 13.21 8.40
C ASN A 57 -9.35 13.02 9.51
N GLU A 58 -10.52 12.47 9.20
CA GLU A 58 -11.64 12.29 10.13
C GLU A 58 -11.85 10.84 10.54
N VAL A 59 -11.43 9.85 9.72
CA VAL A 59 -11.66 8.43 9.99
C VAL A 59 -11.16 8.04 11.39
N ILE A 60 -9.92 8.32 11.69
CA ILE A 60 -9.30 7.92 12.97
C ILE A 60 -9.91 8.69 14.14
N LYS A 61 -10.14 9.98 13.98
CA LYS A 61 -10.79 10.81 15.00
C LYS A 61 -12.21 10.32 15.29
N TYR A 62 -12.96 9.97 14.25
CA TYR A 62 -14.29 9.41 14.38
C TYR A 62 -14.25 8.08 15.15
N ALA A 63 -13.36 7.16 14.76
CA ALA A 63 -13.17 5.90 15.45
C ALA A 63 -12.85 6.10 16.95
N GLN A 64 -11.90 6.98 17.27
CA GLN A 64 -11.52 7.29 18.66
C GLN A 64 -12.70 7.82 19.46
N THR A 65 -13.53 8.69 18.85
CA THR A 65 -14.70 9.27 19.51
C THR A 65 -15.75 8.21 19.83
N GLN A 66 -16.10 7.36 18.86
CA GLN A 66 -17.10 6.31 19.01
C GLN A 66 -16.66 5.23 20.01
N ILE A 67 -15.42 4.77 19.92
CA ILE A 67 -14.86 3.81 20.86
C ILE A 67 -14.82 4.40 22.29
N GLY A 68 -14.37 5.65 22.41
CA GLY A 68 -14.25 6.32 23.69
C GLY A 68 -15.61 6.61 24.38
N SER A 69 -16.68 6.83 23.60
CA SER A 69 -18.04 6.99 24.13
C SER A 69 -18.73 5.67 24.46
N GLY A 70 -18.26 4.54 23.90
CA GLY A 70 -18.91 3.26 23.98
C GLY A 70 -20.13 3.12 23.05
N GLU A 71 -20.36 4.07 22.16
CA GLU A 71 -21.49 4.11 21.21
C GLU A 71 -21.00 3.74 19.79
N LEU A 72 -20.53 2.50 19.63
CA LEU A 72 -20.00 2.01 18.34
C LEU A 72 -21.11 1.84 17.31
N ASP A 73 -20.99 2.54 16.19
CA ASP A 73 -21.86 2.42 15.02
C ASP A 73 -21.18 1.74 13.82
N PHE A 74 -19.98 1.18 14.02
CA PHE A 74 -19.23 0.38 13.05
C PHE A 74 -18.64 -0.89 13.70
N ASP A 75 -18.34 -1.88 12.87
CA ASP A 75 -17.77 -3.17 13.31
C ASP A 75 -16.27 -3.27 12.98
N THR A 76 -15.84 -2.67 11.87
CA THR A 76 -14.45 -2.73 11.38
C THR A 76 -13.98 -1.38 10.85
N ILE A 77 -12.66 -1.20 10.80
CA ILE A 77 -12.04 0.00 10.24
C ILE A 77 -11.16 -0.42 9.07
N THR A 78 -11.34 0.24 7.92
CA THR A 78 -10.46 0.08 6.75
C THR A 78 -9.85 1.41 6.36
N GLU A 79 -8.58 1.60 6.71
CA GLU A 79 -7.80 2.78 6.42
C GLU A 79 -6.33 2.39 6.22
N GLY A 80 -5.51 3.32 5.74
CA GLY A 80 -4.07 3.09 5.63
C GLY A 80 -3.44 2.75 6.98
N PHE A 81 -2.59 1.72 6.99
CA PHE A 81 -1.91 1.23 8.18
C PHE A 81 -1.31 2.36 9.04
N VAL A 82 -0.60 3.30 8.41
CA VAL A 82 0.06 4.44 9.08
C VAL A 82 -0.91 5.26 9.93
N TYR A 83 -2.17 5.39 9.50
CA TYR A 83 -3.18 6.16 10.25
C TYR A 83 -3.78 5.37 11.40
N GLN A 84 -3.77 4.04 11.35
CA GLN A 84 -4.36 3.19 12.36
C GLN A 84 -3.42 2.88 13.54
N VAL A 85 -2.12 3.15 13.42
CA VAL A 85 -1.13 2.85 14.48
C VAL A 85 -1.52 3.48 15.83
N SER A 86 -2.07 4.69 15.82
CA SER A 86 -2.53 5.35 17.03
C SER A 86 -3.69 4.64 17.73
N LEU A 87 -4.53 3.92 16.98
CA LEU A 87 -5.63 3.13 17.55
C LEU A 87 -5.09 1.90 18.27
N ALA A 88 -4.13 1.18 17.66
CA ALA A 88 -3.48 0.05 18.30
C ALA A 88 -2.70 0.47 19.56
N ALA A 89 -1.95 1.58 19.49
CA ALA A 89 -1.17 2.10 20.61
C ALA A 89 -2.01 2.57 21.81
N ASN A 90 -3.30 2.81 21.63
CA ASN A 90 -4.24 3.21 22.66
C ASN A 90 -5.26 2.10 23.03
N ASP A 91 -4.96 0.85 22.72
CA ASP A 91 -5.82 -0.32 23.01
C ASP A 91 -7.23 -0.23 22.39
N PHE A 92 -7.38 0.47 21.26
CA PHE A 92 -8.66 0.62 20.56
C PHE A 92 -8.90 -0.48 19.51
N LEU A 93 -7.90 -1.30 19.23
CA LEU A 93 -8.01 -2.42 18.29
C LEU A 93 -7.90 -3.76 19.04
N LEU A 94 -8.67 -4.74 18.57
CA LEU A 94 -8.54 -6.11 19.06
C LEU A 94 -7.28 -6.77 18.50
N ASP A 95 -6.60 -7.55 19.32
CA ASP A 95 -5.58 -8.46 18.85
C ASP A 95 -6.23 -9.59 18.04
N ILE A 96 -6.01 -9.55 16.74
CA ILE A 96 -6.61 -10.48 15.78
C ILE A 96 -6.10 -11.91 16.00
N SER A 97 -4.87 -12.07 16.47
CA SER A 97 -4.30 -13.39 16.77
C SER A 97 -5.06 -14.11 17.90
N SER A 98 -5.77 -13.35 18.74
CA SER A 98 -6.61 -13.88 19.82
C SER A 98 -8.01 -14.35 19.35
N ILE A 99 -8.39 -14.12 18.09
CA ILE A 99 -9.72 -14.46 17.55
C ILE A 99 -9.70 -15.87 16.96
N PRO A 100 -10.31 -16.88 17.60
CA PRO A 100 -10.12 -18.29 17.24
C PRO A 100 -10.59 -18.67 15.84
N VAL A 101 -11.48 -17.89 15.24
CA VAL A 101 -12.05 -18.16 13.90
C VAL A 101 -11.24 -17.53 12.77
N ILE A 102 -10.24 -16.72 13.09
CA ILE A 102 -9.35 -16.10 12.12
C ILE A 102 -8.03 -16.85 12.11
N ASP A 103 -7.79 -17.61 11.05
CA ASP A 103 -6.50 -18.26 10.81
C ASP A 103 -5.63 -17.33 9.97
N ILE A 104 -4.74 -16.58 10.64
CA ILE A 104 -3.85 -15.61 10.00
C ILE A 104 -2.77 -16.27 9.13
N THR A 105 -2.60 -17.59 9.20
CA THR A 105 -1.61 -18.32 8.37
C THR A 105 -2.11 -18.63 6.96
N LYS A 106 -3.39 -18.37 6.67
CA LYS A 106 -3.97 -18.61 5.36
C LYS A 106 -3.34 -17.71 4.30
N GLU A 107 -3.08 -18.28 3.13
CA GLU A 107 -2.42 -17.61 2.00
C GLU A 107 -3.18 -16.43 1.39
N TYR A 108 -4.48 -16.29 1.66
CA TYR A 108 -5.24 -15.11 1.25
C TYR A 108 -4.97 -13.87 2.12
N TRP A 109 -4.28 -14.03 3.27
CA TRP A 109 -3.73 -12.93 4.03
C TRP A 109 -2.33 -12.59 3.53
N HIS A 110 -1.99 -11.31 3.53
CA HIS A 110 -0.67 -10.85 3.09
C HIS A 110 0.39 -11.15 4.16
N GLN A 111 1.05 -12.32 4.06
CA GLN A 111 1.91 -12.89 5.10
C GLN A 111 3.08 -12.00 5.49
N SER A 112 3.77 -11.34 4.53
CA SER A 112 4.87 -10.44 4.87
C SER A 112 4.39 -9.24 5.69
N LEU A 113 3.22 -8.69 5.38
CA LEU A 113 2.65 -7.60 6.16
C LEU A 113 2.29 -8.06 7.58
N GLN A 114 1.71 -9.25 7.75
CA GLN A 114 1.41 -9.82 9.07
C GLN A 114 2.68 -9.89 9.93
N ASN A 115 3.76 -10.40 9.35
CA ASN A 115 5.03 -10.50 10.03
C ASN A 115 5.67 -9.13 10.32
N ASP A 116 5.56 -8.18 9.39
CA ASP A 116 6.20 -6.87 9.53
C ASP A 116 5.44 -5.95 10.52
N THR A 117 4.13 -6.15 10.68
CA THR A 117 3.26 -5.30 11.52
C THR A 117 2.90 -5.91 12.87
N SER A 118 3.25 -7.16 13.15
CA SER A 118 3.10 -7.72 14.50
C SER A 118 4.06 -7.01 15.48
N VAL A 119 3.65 -6.90 16.73
CA VAL A 119 4.49 -6.36 17.81
C VAL A 119 4.30 -7.24 19.04
N ALA A 120 5.41 -7.76 19.57
CA ALA A 120 5.40 -8.64 20.76
C ALA A 120 4.42 -9.83 20.63
N GLY A 121 4.29 -10.38 19.43
CA GLY A 121 3.40 -11.51 19.12
C GLY A 121 1.93 -11.14 18.89
N HIS A 122 1.58 -9.85 18.93
CA HIS A 122 0.21 -9.37 18.70
C HIS A 122 0.03 -8.83 17.28
N ASN A 123 -1.11 -9.10 16.66
CA ASN A 123 -1.50 -8.60 15.34
C ASN A 123 -2.78 -7.80 15.42
N PHE A 124 -2.75 -6.55 14.98
CA PHE A 124 -3.90 -5.64 14.99
C PHE A 124 -4.45 -5.35 13.60
N TYR A 125 -3.78 -5.82 12.55
CA TYR A 125 -4.09 -5.49 11.16
C TYR A 125 -4.17 -6.73 10.30
N LEU A 126 -5.09 -6.72 9.32
CA LEU A 126 -5.19 -7.73 8.29
C LEU A 126 -5.26 -7.07 6.92
N VAL A 127 -4.49 -7.57 5.98
CA VAL A 127 -4.62 -7.24 4.56
C VAL A 127 -4.83 -8.53 3.77
N SER A 128 -5.84 -8.52 2.92
CA SER A 128 -6.19 -9.65 2.07
C SER A 128 -6.51 -9.20 0.65
N TYR A 129 -6.80 -10.13 -0.22
CA TYR A 129 -7.30 -9.83 -1.57
C TYR A 129 -8.65 -9.09 -1.61
N ALA A 130 -9.36 -8.96 -0.48
CA ALA A 130 -10.54 -8.10 -0.38
C ALA A 130 -10.19 -6.62 -0.28
N ASN A 131 -8.96 -6.28 0.04
CA ASN A 131 -8.48 -4.91 0.15
C ASN A 131 -7.93 -4.42 -1.21
N MET A 132 -8.81 -3.95 -2.08
CA MET A 132 -8.45 -3.50 -3.43
C MET A 132 -7.47 -2.33 -3.43
N TRP A 133 -7.56 -1.46 -2.42
CA TRP A 133 -6.66 -0.31 -2.33
C TRP A 133 -5.19 -0.71 -2.22
N SER A 134 -4.87 -1.82 -1.59
CA SER A 134 -3.50 -2.32 -1.52
C SER A 134 -2.91 -2.64 -2.90
N MET A 135 -3.75 -3.09 -3.84
CA MET A 135 -3.37 -3.32 -5.23
C MET A 135 -3.29 -2.00 -6.03
N ASN A 136 -4.24 -1.09 -5.82
CA ASN A 136 -4.27 0.20 -6.50
C ASN A 136 -3.11 1.12 -6.07
N ALA A 137 -2.58 0.94 -4.87
CA ALA A 137 -1.44 1.68 -4.34
C ALA A 137 -0.08 1.04 -4.66
N ALA A 138 -0.03 0.03 -5.53
CA ALA A 138 1.22 -0.56 -5.97
C ALA A 138 2.09 0.48 -6.69
N SER A 139 3.35 0.57 -6.28
CA SER A 139 4.32 1.43 -6.95
C SER A 139 4.74 0.81 -8.28
N VAL A 140 4.64 1.57 -9.34
CA VAL A 140 4.96 1.13 -10.70
C VAL A 140 5.82 2.17 -11.43
N VAL A 141 6.59 1.72 -12.40
CA VAL A 141 7.36 2.58 -13.29
C VAL A 141 6.64 2.64 -14.64
N PHE A 142 6.16 3.84 -14.99
CA PHE A 142 5.69 4.12 -16.35
C PHE A 142 6.86 4.56 -17.20
N PHE A 143 6.93 4.13 -18.46
CA PHE A 143 7.99 4.57 -19.36
C PHE A 143 7.44 4.88 -20.75
N ASN A 144 8.13 5.80 -21.43
CA ASN A 144 7.80 6.20 -22.78
C ASN A 144 8.42 5.22 -23.79
N THR A 145 7.57 4.39 -24.42
CA THR A 145 8.01 3.36 -25.37
C THR A 145 8.66 3.93 -26.64
N GLU A 146 8.25 5.13 -27.08
CA GLU A 146 8.83 5.78 -28.24
C GLU A 146 10.24 6.31 -27.92
N LEU A 147 10.44 6.86 -26.72
CA LEU A 147 11.77 7.28 -26.28
C LEU A 147 12.73 6.09 -26.15
N VAL A 148 12.26 4.95 -25.65
CA VAL A 148 13.06 3.71 -25.60
C VAL A 148 13.56 3.32 -27.00
N LYS A 149 12.71 3.43 -28.03
CA LYS A 149 13.07 3.15 -29.44
C LYS A 149 14.03 4.21 -30.01
N GLU A 150 13.73 5.49 -29.75
CA GLU A 150 14.56 6.63 -30.20
C GLU A 150 15.99 6.51 -29.69
N LEU A 151 16.15 6.20 -28.40
CA LEU A 151 17.44 6.04 -27.74
C LEU A 151 18.16 4.75 -28.14
N LYS A 152 17.50 3.86 -28.91
CA LYS A 152 18.05 2.56 -29.36
C LYS A 152 18.62 1.75 -28.19
N LEU A 153 17.90 1.73 -27.08
CA LEU A 153 18.30 0.93 -25.92
C LEU A 153 18.36 -0.55 -26.32
N GLU A 154 19.40 -1.23 -25.85
CA GLU A 154 19.64 -2.64 -26.19
C GLU A 154 18.47 -3.54 -25.76
N LYS A 155 17.88 -3.27 -24.58
CA LYS A 155 16.72 -3.95 -24.04
C LYS A 155 15.69 -2.93 -23.56
N SER A 156 14.44 -3.22 -23.78
CA SER A 156 13.33 -2.49 -23.16
C SER A 156 13.23 -2.80 -21.66
N PRO A 157 12.56 -1.97 -20.85
CA PRO A 157 12.28 -2.28 -19.44
C PRO A 157 11.58 -3.63 -19.26
N TYR A 158 10.67 -4.04 -20.16
CA TYR A 158 10.01 -5.35 -20.10
C TYR A 158 11.00 -6.50 -20.27
N GLU A 159 11.91 -6.40 -21.23
CA GLU A 159 12.94 -7.44 -21.46
C GLU A 159 13.92 -7.51 -20.30
N LEU A 160 14.28 -6.36 -19.71
CA LEU A 160 15.14 -6.31 -18.52
C LEU A 160 14.48 -6.98 -17.31
N VAL A 161 13.18 -6.77 -17.10
CA VAL A 161 12.42 -7.48 -16.05
C VAL A 161 12.38 -8.98 -16.33
N ALA A 162 12.07 -9.39 -17.57
CA ALA A 162 11.98 -10.80 -17.96
C ALA A 162 13.32 -11.54 -17.81
N SER A 163 14.45 -10.84 -17.98
CA SER A 163 15.79 -11.42 -17.84
C SER A 163 16.40 -11.24 -16.45
N ASN A 164 15.68 -10.69 -15.46
CA ASN A 164 16.17 -10.32 -14.12
C ASN A 164 17.35 -9.32 -14.13
N GLU A 165 17.40 -8.46 -15.14
CA GLU A 165 18.41 -7.41 -15.30
C GLU A 165 17.87 -6.01 -14.97
N TRP A 166 16.60 -5.91 -14.57
CA TRP A 166 16.00 -4.66 -14.08
C TRP A 166 16.52 -4.36 -12.68
N THR A 167 17.63 -3.62 -12.61
CA THR A 167 18.27 -3.20 -11.37
C THR A 167 18.24 -1.67 -11.25
N PHE A 168 18.55 -1.14 -10.08
CA PHE A 168 18.67 0.30 -9.87
C PHE A 168 19.74 0.89 -10.78
N GLU A 169 20.89 0.24 -10.90
CA GLU A 169 22.00 0.67 -11.76
C GLU A 169 21.60 0.68 -13.25
N THR A 170 20.78 -0.28 -13.68
CA THR A 170 20.27 -0.31 -15.04
C THR A 170 19.29 0.84 -15.28
N MET A 171 18.41 1.12 -14.33
CA MET A 171 17.46 2.24 -14.41
C MET A 171 18.22 3.58 -14.42
N ASP A 172 19.22 3.77 -13.55
CA ASP A 172 20.05 4.99 -13.52
C ASP A 172 20.77 5.20 -14.85
N ARG A 173 21.40 4.17 -15.40
CA ARG A 173 22.04 4.23 -16.71
C ARG A 173 21.07 4.65 -17.82
N MET A 174 19.86 4.10 -17.84
CA MET A 174 18.84 4.48 -18.82
C MET A 174 18.40 5.93 -18.65
N ASN A 175 18.24 6.41 -17.42
CA ASN A 175 17.90 7.79 -17.12
C ASN A 175 18.97 8.77 -17.60
N ARG A 176 20.23 8.47 -17.36
CA ARG A 176 21.36 9.28 -17.86
C ARG A 176 21.43 9.32 -19.39
N GLN A 177 21.12 8.21 -20.06
CA GLN A 177 21.03 8.17 -21.53
C GLN A 177 19.85 8.98 -22.07
N ALA A 178 18.77 9.08 -21.30
CA ALA A 178 17.58 9.82 -21.71
C ALA A 178 17.67 11.32 -21.43
N TYR A 179 18.56 11.77 -20.55
CA TYR A 179 18.77 13.20 -20.29
C TYR A 179 19.26 13.93 -21.55
N SER A 180 18.73 15.10 -21.77
CA SER A 180 19.20 16.00 -22.85
C SER A 180 18.99 17.45 -22.44
N ASP A 181 20.07 18.21 -22.48
CA ASP A 181 20.05 19.68 -22.38
C ASP A 181 19.49 20.22 -23.71
N LEU A 182 18.23 20.64 -23.72
CA LEU A 182 17.50 21.03 -24.92
C LEU A 182 17.69 22.50 -25.28
N ASP A 183 18.01 23.36 -24.32
CA ASP A 183 18.27 24.77 -24.54
C ASP A 183 19.78 25.12 -24.63
N ALA A 184 20.62 24.11 -24.40
CA ALA A 184 22.08 24.18 -24.50
C ALA A 184 22.73 25.22 -23.56
N ASP A 185 22.13 25.47 -22.41
CA ASP A 185 22.65 26.42 -21.41
C ASP A 185 23.62 25.79 -20.41
N GLY A 186 23.75 24.46 -20.44
CA GLY A 186 24.63 23.67 -19.56
C GLY A 186 24.12 23.54 -18.14
N LYS A 187 22.85 23.85 -17.88
CA LYS A 187 22.22 23.77 -16.56
C LYS A 187 20.93 22.95 -16.63
N ALA A 188 20.75 22.03 -15.69
CA ALA A 188 19.50 21.29 -15.60
C ALA A 188 18.32 22.22 -15.25
N SER A 189 17.29 22.24 -16.08
CA SER A 189 16.13 23.12 -15.95
C SER A 189 14.86 22.44 -16.44
N VAL A 190 13.70 23.05 -16.22
CA VAL A 190 12.41 22.58 -16.74
C VAL A 190 12.30 22.60 -18.27
N ALA A 191 13.26 23.24 -18.96
CA ALA A 191 13.35 23.25 -20.44
C ALA A 191 13.99 21.97 -20.98
N ASP A 192 14.62 21.15 -20.13
CA ASP A 192 15.37 19.97 -20.53
C ASP A 192 14.51 18.70 -20.52
N ARG A 193 15.03 17.66 -21.17
CA ARG A 193 14.50 16.33 -21.07
C ARG A 193 15.19 15.55 -19.95
N PHE A 194 14.42 15.14 -18.95
CA PHE A 194 14.91 14.29 -17.86
C PHE A 194 14.63 12.82 -18.16
N GLY A 195 15.52 11.95 -17.70
CA GLY A 195 15.36 10.50 -17.82
C GLY A 195 14.23 9.95 -16.96
N SER A 196 13.99 10.56 -15.80
CA SER A 196 12.88 10.19 -14.92
C SER A 196 12.29 11.42 -14.24
N VAL A 197 11.02 11.29 -13.87
CA VAL A 197 10.30 12.23 -13.01
C VAL A 197 9.60 11.41 -11.93
N SER A 198 9.77 11.79 -10.68
CA SER A 198 9.16 11.09 -9.56
C SER A 198 8.72 12.06 -8.46
N THR A 199 7.94 11.56 -7.52
CA THR A 199 7.63 12.27 -6.28
C THR A 199 8.64 11.89 -5.20
N TYR A 200 8.71 12.65 -4.11
CA TYR A 200 9.55 12.30 -2.94
C TYR A 200 9.25 10.89 -2.40
N ALA A 201 8.00 10.43 -2.50
CA ALA A 201 7.60 9.09 -2.07
C ALA A 201 8.27 7.97 -2.88
N ALA A 202 8.78 8.26 -4.09
CA ALA A 202 9.54 7.28 -4.87
C ALA A 202 10.87 6.92 -4.19
N CYS A 203 11.48 7.83 -3.44
CA CYS A 203 12.70 7.55 -2.67
C CYS A 203 12.48 6.46 -1.63
N GLU A 204 11.33 6.47 -0.94
CA GLU A 204 10.95 5.42 0.01
C GLU A 204 10.77 4.07 -0.69
N THR A 205 10.11 4.07 -1.83
CA THR A 205 9.91 2.86 -2.65
C THR A 205 11.23 2.30 -3.17
N MET A 206 12.12 3.16 -3.66
CA MET A 206 13.47 2.77 -4.09
C MET A 206 14.28 2.19 -2.93
N PHE A 207 14.24 2.85 -1.76
CA PHE A 207 14.92 2.39 -0.56
C PHE A 207 14.49 0.96 -0.19
N VAL A 208 13.19 0.72 -0.10
CA VAL A 208 12.65 -0.62 0.21
C VAL A 208 12.96 -1.62 -0.91
N GLY A 209 12.83 -1.20 -2.18
CA GLY A 209 13.13 -2.02 -3.36
C GLY A 209 14.59 -2.49 -3.44
N MET A 210 15.54 -1.67 -2.97
CA MET A 210 16.96 -2.04 -2.84
C MET A 210 17.24 -2.86 -1.56
N GLY A 211 16.21 -3.25 -0.81
CA GLY A 211 16.31 -4.06 0.40
C GLY A 211 16.70 -3.26 1.64
N GLY A 212 16.45 -1.95 1.61
CA GLY A 212 16.54 -1.10 2.81
C GLY A 212 15.46 -1.43 3.83
N ARG A 213 15.77 -1.28 5.10
CA ARG A 213 14.85 -1.48 6.22
C ARG A 213 15.08 -0.38 7.25
N LEU A 214 13.99 0.26 7.69
CA LEU A 214 14.05 1.24 8.77
C LEU A 214 14.14 0.55 10.14
N THR A 215 13.46 -0.58 10.25
CA THR A 215 13.45 -1.42 11.44
C THR A 215 13.66 -2.88 11.07
N THR A 216 14.22 -3.64 11.98
CA THR A 216 14.25 -5.11 11.96
C THR A 216 13.63 -5.62 13.25
N LYS A 217 13.02 -6.79 13.20
CA LYS A 217 12.43 -7.38 14.40
C LYS A 217 13.45 -8.19 15.18
N ASN A 218 13.43 -8.00 16.49
CA ASN A 218 14.10 -8.92 17.42
C ASN A 218 13.41 -10.29 17.33
N LYS A 219 14.18 -11.33 17.08
CA LYS A 219 13.65 -12.69 16.83
C LYS A 219 13.03 -13.34 18.06
N ASP A 220 13.46 -12.92 19.24
CA ASP A 220 13.01 -13.52 20.50
C ASP A 220 11.78 -12.79 21.07
N THR A 221 11.67 -11.49 20.83
CA THR A 221 10.63 -10.64 21.42
C THR A 221 9.58 -10.15 20.43
N ASP A 222 9.81 -10.30 19.13
CA ASP A 222 9.00 -9.72 18.04
C ASP A 222 8.85 -8.19 18.13
N ILE A 223 9.76 -7.52 18.87
CA ILE A 223 9.75 -6.06 19.01
C ILE A 223 10.61 -5.45 17.89
N PRO A 224 10.10 -4.43 17.16
CA PRO A 224 10.87 -3.72 16.15
C PRO A 224 12.04 -2.96 16.78
N GLU A 225 13.23 -3.13 16.23
CA GLU A 225 14.45 -2.41 16.60
C GLU A 225 14.89 -1.53 15.42
N LEU A 226 15.36 -0.33 15.69
CA LEU A 226 15.82 0.59 14.64
C LEU A 226 17.06 0.03 13.94
N SER A 227 16.99 -0.13 12.62
CA SER A 227 18.09 -0.63 11.77
C SER A 227 18.54 0.39 10.72
N LEU A 228 18.07 1.62 10.84
CA LEU A 228 18.35 2.70 9.89
C LEU A 228 19.85 3.05 9.79
N PHE A 229 20.58 2.96 10.90
CA PHE A 229 22.00 3.33 10.97
C PHE A 229 22.91 2.13 10.68
N SER A 230 22.93 1.69 9.42
CA SER A 230 23.79 0.61 8.95
C SER A 230 24.53 1.01 7.67
N ASP A 231 25.67 0.39 7.40
CA ASP A 231 26.44 0.61 6.16
C ASP A 231 25.57 0.37 4.93
N LYS A 232 24.74 -0.67 4.95
CA LYS A 232 23.80 -0.98 3.87
C LYS A 232 22.82 0.17 3.63
N THR A 233 22.29 0.76 4.69
CA THR A 233 21.36 1.90 4.57
C THR A 233 22.06 3.12 4.00
N TYR A 234 23.28 3.40 4.45
CA TYR A 234 24.10 4.48 3.93
C TYR A 234 24.36 4.32 2.42
N ASP A 235 24.76 3.13 1.99
CA ASP A 235 25.02 2.81 0.58
C ASP A 235 23.76 3.01 -0.30
N ILE A 236 22.61 2.58 0.21
CA ILE A 236 21.33 2.75 -0.50
C ILE A 236 20.98 4.24 -0.62
N TYR A 237 21.07 5.01 0.45
CA TYR A 237 20.78 6.44 0.41
C TYR A 237 21.74 7.20 -0.52
N THR A 238 23.03 6.88 -0.50
CA THR A 238 24.00 7.46 -1.42
C THR A 238 23.59 7.24 -2.87
N LYS A 239 23.22 6.01 -3.23
CA LYS A 239 22.74 5.69 -4.58
C LYS A 239 21.48 6.46 -4.96
N ILE A 240 20.53 6.63 -4.05
CA ILE A 240 19.28 7.36 -4.30
C ILE A 240 19.55 8.86 -4.49
N ILE A 241 20.50 9.44 -3.75
CA ILE A 241 20.85 10.85 -3.85
C ILE A 241 21.60 11.14 -5.16
N ASP A 242 22.42 10.20 -5.62
CA ASP A 242 23.21 10.33 -6.85
C ASP A 242 22.39 10.05 -8.13
N PHE A 243 21.18 9.51 -7.96
CA PHE A 243 20.20 9.20 -9.01
C PHE A 243 19.47 10.46 -9.51
#